data_f66e52488b04d3a1e76ced2d8e2b9e26
#
_entry.id   f66e52488b04d3a1e76ced2d8e2b9e26
#
_cell.length_a   1.000
_cell.length_b   1.000
_cell.length_c   1.000
_cell.angle_alpha   90.00
_cell.angle_beta   90.00
_cell.angle_gamma   90.00
#
_symmetry.space_group_name_H-M   'P 1'
#
loop_
_entity.id
_entity.type
_entity.pdbx_description
1 polymer ?
#
loop_
_entity_poly.entity_id
_entity_poly.type
_entity_poly.pdbx_seq_one_letter_code
_entity_poly.pdbx_strand_id
1 'polypeptide(L)'
;ISELLTNYGNVDVMWFDHVGGRDWGKWRFDELFSMMYRLQPKMIVNNRAAKFCGPATPEDRGPSSPEIAKMTEGDYYTPEGHIGAMDIQKQWESCIHVGQGWSYRGEEGFKSPEECIRMLVSCTTGGGNLLLNFGPRPDGTLTDAETAVAKAMGAWLSKYGEAIYETRGGPYQNGAWGGSCHKGDKLFLHVYQWPAGGKIAFDPLPSKVLAARTLDGTPVTFQQDANELS
;
A
#
# COMPACT_ATOMS: atom_id res chain seq x y z
N ILE A 1 -15.11 19.28 -7.34
CA ILE A 1 -15.03 18.46 -6.10
C ILE A 1 -16.36 18.48 -5.38
N SER A 2 -17.00 19.64 -5.12
CA SER A 2 -18.33 19.71 -4.48
C SER A 2 -19.35 18.78 -5.14
N GLU A 3 -19.46 18.80 -6.46
CA GLU A 3 -20.33 17.92 -7.24
C GLU A 3 -20.07 16.43 -6.96
N LEU A 4 -18.79 16.01 -6.97
CA LEU A 4 -18.40 14.62 -6.69
C LEU A 4 -18.82 14.18 -5.28
N LEU A 5 -18.74 15.08 -4.30
CA LEU A 5 -19.01 14.78 -2.91
C LEU A 5 -20.49 14.87 -2.52
N THR A 6 -21.37 15.36 -3.43
CA THR A 6 -22.81 15.54 -3.17
C THR A 6 -23.72 14.69 -4.05
N ASN A 7 -23.32 14.39 -5.29
CA ASN A 7 -24.24 13.84 -6.28
C ASN A 7 -24.08 12.34 -6.52
N TYR A 8 -23.02 11.70 -6.01
CA TYR A 8 -22.67 10.32 -6.36
C TYR A 8 -22.58 9.37 -5.14
N GLY A 9 -23.11 9.79 -3.99
CA GLY A 9 -23.12 8.99 -2.77
C GLY A 9 -21.84 9.13 -1.95
N ASN A 10 -21.52 8.11 -1.15
CA ASN A 10 -20.33 8.13 -0.32
C ASN A 10 -19.05 8.09 -1.16
N VAL A 11 -18.11 8.94 -0.79
CA VAL A 11 -16.73 8.91 -1.28
C VAL A 11 -15.83 8.55 -0.10
N ASP A 12 -15.27 7.35 -0.15
CA ASP A 12 -14.43 6.84 0.96
C ASP A 12 -13.01 7.39 0.88
N VAL A 13 -12.50 7.63 -0.33
CA VAL A 13 -11.13 8.09 -0.57
C VAL A 13 -11.11 9.20 -1.60
N MET A 14 -10.42 10.30 -1.28
CA MET A 14 -10.07 11.35 -2.24
C MET A 14 -8.56 11.29 -2.51
N TRP A 15 -8.21 10.90 -3.73
CA TRP A 15 -6.83 10.78 -4.16
C TRP A 15 -6.44 11.98 -5.02
N PHE A 16 -5.71 12.93 -4.45
CA PHE A 16 -5.16 14.08 -5.18
C PHE A 16 -3.88 13.70 -5.90
N ASP A 17 -3.64 14.36 -7.04
CA ASP A 17 -2.37 14.32 -7.74
C ASP A 17 -2.09 15.66 -8.42
N HIS A 18 -0.83 16.02 -8.56
CA HIS A 18 -0.38 17.28 -9.15
C HIS A 18 -1.01 18.57 -8.54
N VAL A 19 -1.40 18.49 -7.27
CA VAL A 19 -2.02 19.59 -6.52
C VAL A 19 -1.01 20.15 -5.52
N GLY A 20 -0.84 21.44 -5.48
CA GLY A 20 0.12 22.11 -4.60
C GLY A 20 1.30 22.76 -5.34
N GLY A 21 2.42 22.97 -4.68
CA GLY A 21 3.58 23.61 -5.26
C GLY A 21 3.40 25.10 -5.49
N ARG A 22 3.88 25.63 -6.60
CA ARG A 22 3.93 27.08 -6.92
C ARG A 22 2.59 27.81 -6.85
N ASP A 23 1.48 27.10 -6.94
CA ASP A 23 0.13 27.65 -6.95
C ASP A 23 -0.66 27.41 -5.66
N TRP A 24 0.02 27.09 -4.57
CA TRP A 24 -0.62 26.80 -3.28
C TRP A 24 -1.71 27.83 -2.92
N GLY A 25 -1.43 29.13 -3.01
CA GLY A 25 -2.38 30.19 -2.70
C GLY A 25 -3.60 30.27 -3.63
N LYS A 26 -3.54 29.67 -4.81
CA LYS A 26 -4.65 29.65 -5.77
C LYS A 26 -5.67 28.57 -5.50
N TRP A 27 -5.28 27.52 -4.77
CA TRP A 27 -6.14 26.36 -4.51
C TRP A 27 -7.15 26.60 -3.41
N ARG A 28 -7.01 27.64 -2.57
CA ARG A 28 -7.89 27.93 -1.42
C ARG A 28 -8.13 26.67 -0.58
N PHE A 29 -7.05 25.99 -0.18
CA PHE A 29 -7.10 24.69 0.51
C PHE A 29 -7.94 24.72 1.78
N ASP A 30 -7.90 25.80 2.54
CA ASP A 30 -8.71 25.99 3.76
C ASP A 30 -10.19 25.78 3.49
N GLU A 31 -10.72 26.43 2.45
CA GLU A 31 -12.11 26.30 2.06
C GLU A 31 -12.39 24.94 1.44
N LEU A 32 -11.48 24.46 0.60
CA LEU A 32 -11.62 23.16 -0.06
C LEU A 32 -11.71 22.02 0.96
N PHE A 33 -10.75 21.91 1.85
CA PHE A 33 -10.71 20.83 2.85
C PHE A 33 -11.83 20.95 3.87
N SER A 34 -12.14 22.18 4.33
CA SER A 34 -13.28 22.40 5.22
C SER A 34 -14.61 21.98 4.56
N MET A 35 -14.80 22.24 3.28
CA MET A 35 -15.96 21.79 2.52
C MET A 35 -15.96 20.26 2.40
N MET A 36 -14.85 19.66 2.04
CA MET A 36 -14.72 18.22 1.82
C MET A 36 -15.09 17.43 3.09
N TYR A 37 -14.49 17.76 4.23
CA TYR A 37 -14.76 17.05 5.50
C TYR A 37 -16.15 17.36 6.06
N ARG A 38 -16.74 18.53 5.73
CA ARG A 38 -18.13 18.80 6.07
C ARG A 38 -19.10 17.95 5.27
N LEU A 39 -18.83 17.72 3.98
CA LEU A 39 -19.69 16.92 3.10
C LEU A 39 -19.50 15.42 3.31
N GLN A 40 -18.26 14.98 3.54
CA GLN A 40 -17.88 13.58 3.68
C GLN A 40 -16.91 13.39 4.88
N PRO A 41 -17.42 13.40 6.12
CA PRO A 41 -16.59 13.46 7.34
C PRO A 41 -15.78 12.18 7.60
N LYS A 42 -16.08 11.08 6.92
CA LYS A 42 -15.35 9.81 7.04
C LYS A 42 -14.38 9.55 5.89
N MET A 43 -14.37 10.43 4.89
CA MET A 43 -13.49 10.32 3.75
C MET A 43 -12.04 10.49 4.18
N ILE A 44 -11.15 9.64 3.66
CA ILE A 44 -9.71 9.80 3.82
C ILE A 44 -9.09 10.42 2.57
N VAL A 45 -8.00 11.15 2.78
CA VAL A 45 -7.32 11.92 1.73
C VAL A 45 -5.84 11.57 1.73
N ASN A 46 -5.24 11.40 0.55
CA ASN A 46 -3.81 11.18 0.44
C ASN A 46 -2.99 12.47 0.73
N ASN A 47 -1.69 12.32 0.90
CA ASN A 47 -0.79 13.44 1.24
C ASN A 47 -0.40 14.33 0.05
N ARG A 48 -0.95 14.12 -1.14
CA ARG A 48 -0.50 14.81 -2.37
C ARG A 48 -1.11 16.20 -2.58
N ALA A 49 -2.11 16.57 -1.81
CA ALA A 49 -2.66 17.92 -1.86
C ALA A 49 -1.75 18.97 -1.21
N ALA A 50 -0.91 18.56 -0.24
CA ALA A 50 -0.14 19.48 0.58
C ALA A 50 1.36 19.48 0.31
N LYS A 51 1.92 18.36 -0.09
CA LYS A 51 3.37 18.15 -0.17
C LYS A 51 3.76 17.63 -1.53
N PHE A 52 3.48 18.36 -2.61
CA PHE A 52 3.98 17.88 -3.87
C PHE A 52 5.41 18.28 -4.16
N CYS A 53 6.23 17.25 -4.24
CA CYS A 53 7.29 16.91 -5.19
C CYS A 53 8.00 18.09 -5.88
N GLY A 54 8.90 18.67 -5.21
CA GLY A 54 9.89 19.56 -5.72
C GLY A 54 10.61 20.24 -4.56
N PRO A 55 11.83 20.70 -4.73
CA PRO A 55 12.45 21.51 -3.70
C PRO A 55 11.54 22.72 -3.45
N ALA A 56 11.14 22.90 -2.19
CA ALA A 56 10.39 24.08 -1.76
C ALA A 56 11.13 25.32 -2.22
N THR A 57 10.45 26.17 -2.99
CA THR A 57 10.99 27.49 -3.31
C THR A 57 10.63 28.44 -2.16
N PRO A 58 11.40 29.52 -1.94
CA PRO A 58 11.07 30.53 -0.93
C PRO A 58 9.67 31.16 -1.09
N GLU A 59 9.05 30.97 -2.26
CA GLU A 59 7.73 31.47 -2.60
C GLU A 59 6.62 30.47 -2.31
N ASP A 60 6.96 29.22 -1.98
CA ASP A 60 6.00 28.21 -1.51
C ASP A 60 5.56 28.58 -0.10
N ARG A 61 4.58 29.47 -0.03
CA ARG A 61 3.93 29.78 1.24
C ARG A 61 3.17 28.53 1.66
N GLY A 62 3.66 27.91 2.73
CA GLY A 62 2.99 26.81 3.39
C GLY A 62 1.56 27.15 3.83
N PRO A 63 0.83 26.20 4.38
CA PRO A 63 -0.54 26.40 4.83
C PRO A 63 -0.65 27.60 5.78
N SER A 64 -1.79 28.30 5.68
CA SER A 64 -2.07 29.55 6.40
C SER A 64 -2.18 29.40 7.91
N SER A 65 -2.36 28.16 8.42
CA SER A 65 -2.39 27.85 9.83
C SER A 65 -1.91 26.42 10.13
N PRO A 66 -1.55 26.10 11.40
CA PRO A 66 -1.20 24.75 11.81
C PRO A 66 -2.32 23.74 11.57
N GLU A 67 -3.58 24.13 11.70
CA GLU A 67 -4.75 23.28 11.45
C GLU A 67 -4.84 22.91 9.98
N ILE A 68 -4.66 23.87 9.10
CA ILE A 68 -4.63 23.63 7.64
C ILE A 68 -3.43 22.77 7.27
N ALA A 69 -2.27 23.00 7.86
CA ALA A 69 -1.10 22.14 7.68
C ALA A 69 -1.43 20.68 8.01
N LYS A 70 -2.11 20.44 9.11
CA LYS A 70 -2.52 19.12 9.54
C LYS A 70 -3.57 18.51 8.60
N MET A 71 -4.58 19.26 8.21
CA MET A 71 -5.63 18.80 7.28
C MET A 71 -5.05 18.41 5.92
N THR A 72 -4.06 19.16 5.44
CA THR A 72 -3.43 18.91 4.14
C THR A 72 -2.28 17.92 4.18
N GLU A 73 -1.80 17.50 5.37
CA GLU A 73 -0.85 16.38 5.50
C GLU A 73 -1.39 15.09 4.92
N GLY A 74 -2.72 14.97 4.87
CA GLY A 74 -3.42 13.77 4.44
C GLY A 74 -3.42 12.68 5.51
N ASP A 75 -4.27 11.69 5.30
CA ASP A 75 -4.45 10.58 6.22
C ASP A 75 -3.46 9.44 5.94
N TYR A 76 -2.86 9.41 4.76
CA TYR A 76 -1.90 8.38 4.36
C TYR A 76 -0.89 8.89 3.31
N TYR A 77 0.29 8.27 3.29
CA TYR A 77 1.37 8.58 2.34
C TYR A 77 1.26 7.75 1.07
N THR A 78 1.77 8.30 -0.03
CA THR A 78 1.73 7.62 -1.33
C THR A 78 3.12 7.54 -1.99
N PRO A 79 4.01 6.63 -1.55
CA PRO A 79 5.25 6.33 -2.27
C PRO A 79 4.94 5.95 -3.72
N GLU A 80 5.70 6.51 -4.68
CA GLU A 80 5.44 6.33 -6.09
C GLU A 80 6.58 5.62 -6.82
N GLY A 81 6.25 4.61 -7.63
CA GLY A 81 7.22 3.86 -8.43
C GLY A 81 8.08 2.87 -7.64
N HIS A 82 7.95 2.82 -6.33
CA HIS A 82 8.70 1.92 -5.45
C HIS A 82 7.86 1.49 -4.25
N ILE A 83 8.27 0.43 -3.58
CA ILE A 83 7.66 0.00 -2.32
C ILE A 83 8.08 0.95 -1.21
N GLY A 84 7.13 1.45 -0.44
CA GLY A 84 7.41 2.26 0.74
C GLY A 84 8.24 1.50 1.79
N ALA A 85 8.98 2.24 2.61
CA ALA A 85 9.63 1.66 3.76
C ALA A 85 8.59 1.06 4.73
N MET A 86 8.99 0.00 5.45
CA MET A 86 8.13 -0.55 6.49
C MET A 86 7.81 0.53 7.53
N ASP A 87 6.53 0.84 7.66
CA ASP A 87 6.00 1.76 8.66
C ASP A 87 4.63 1.25 9.12
N ILE A 88 4.59 0.69 10.33
CA ILE A 88 3.38 0.13 10.92
C ILE A 88 2.62 1.15 11.78
N GLN A 89 3.16 2.36 11.92
CA GLN A 89 2.55 3.45 12.69
C GLN A 89 1.72 4.39 11.80
N LYS A 90 2.18 4.60 10.57
CA LYS A 90 1.53 5.48 9.60
C LYS A 90 0.95 4.67 8.45
N GLN A 91 -0.21 5.08 7.98
CA GLN A 91 -0.81 4.46 6.81
C GLN A 91 -0.10 4.94 5.54
N TRP A 92 0.09 4.04 4.59
CA TRP A 92 0.69 4.36 3.30
C TRP A 92 0.20 3.41 2.20
N GLU A 93 0.32 3.86 0.96
CA GLU A 93 -0.07 3.12 -0.23
C GLU A 93 0.97 3.36 -1.33
N SER A 94 1.72 2.35 -1.72
CA SER A 94 2.58 2.46 -2.89
C SER A 94 1.77 2.44 -4.16
N CYS A 95 1.91 3.47 -5.00
CA CYS A 95 1.33 3.48 -6.33
C CYS A 95 2.40 3.11 -7.37
N ILE A 96 2.16 2.02 -8.09
CA ILE A 96 3.13 1.42 -9.01
C ILE A 96 2.39 0.93 -10.25
N HIS A 97 3.03 1.07 -11.42
CA HIS A 97 2.48 0.56 -12.68
C HIS A 97 2.98 -0.85 -13.01
N VAL A 98 2.14 -1.65 -13.65
CA VAL A 98 2.50 -2.99 -14.14
C VAL A 98 3.44 -2.90 -15.33
N GLY A 99 3.18 -1.98 -16.27
CA GLY A 99 3.94 -1.78 -17.51
C GLY A 99 5.09 -0.78 -17.37
N GLN A 100 5.42 -0.11 -18.46
CA GLN A 100 6.52 0.86 -18.54
C GLN A 100 6.13 2.27 -18.07
N GLY A 101 4.89 2.50 -17.65
CA GLY A 101 4.39 3.81 -17.20
C GLY A 101 2.91 3.77 -16.83
N TRP A 102 2.39 4.94 -16.50
CA TRP A 102 1.01 5.12 -16.01
C TRP A 102 -0.05 4.93 -17.11
N SER A 103 0.31 5.17 -18.36
CA SER A 103 -0.54 4.96 -19.52
C SER A 103 0.03 3.87 -20.43
N TYR A 104 -0.75 3.41 -21.40
CA TYR A 104 -0.31 2.47 -22.43
C TYR A 104 0.96 2.95 -23.15
N ARG A 105 1.96 2.11 -23.22
CA ARG A 105 3.25 2.36 -23.88
C ARG A 105 3.70 1.20 -24.79
N GLY A 106 2.77 0.39 -25.26
CA GLY A 106 3.06 -0.77 -26.11
C GLY A 106 2.78 -2.10 -25.41
N GLU A 107 3.18 -3.19 -26.06
CA GLU A 107 2.82 -4.56 -25.67
C GLU A 107 3.91 -5.28 -24.85
N GLU A 108 4.99 -4.57 -24.49
CA GLU A 108 6.17 -5.15 -23.84
C GLU A 108 6.54 -4.44 -22.54
N GLY A 109 7.47 -5.02 -21.77
CA GLY A 109 8.05 -4.40 -20.59
C GLY A 109 7.14 -4.41 -19.35
N PHE A 110 6.30 -5.43 -19.24
CA PHE A 110 5.44 -5.65 -18.09
C PHE A 110 6.15 -6.44 -17.00
N LYS A 111 5.82 -6.11 -15.75
CA LYS A 111 6.21 -6.91 -14.60
C LYS A 111 5.56 -8.28 -14.65
N SER A 112 6.26 -9.28 -14.19
CA SER A 112 5.70 -10.63 -14.07
C SER A 112 4.64 -10.71 -12.96
N PRO A 113 3.72 -11.69 -13.02
CA PRO A 113 2.79 -11.96 -11.92
C PRO A 113 3.48 -12.16 -10.57
N GLU A 114 4.62 -12.85 -10.57
CA GLU A 114 5.40 -13.08 -9.34
C GLU A 114 5.93 -11.77 -8.75
N GLU A 115 6.48 -10.88 -9.58
CA GLU A 115 6.92 -9.55 -9.13
C GLU A 115 5.78 -8.75 -8.53
N CYS A 116 4.59 -8.75 -9.17
CA CYS A 116 3.42 -8.04 -8.67
C CYS A 116 2.90 -8.63 -7.36
N ILE A 117 2.90 -9.95 -7.21
CA ILE A 117 2.54 -10.62 -5.95
C ILE A 117 3.55 -10.28 -4.85
N ARG A 118 4.85 -10.29 -5.13
CA ARG A 118 5.90 -9.90 -4.17
C ARG A 118 5.75 -8.43 -3.75
N MET A 119 5.41 -7.53 -4.66
CA MET A 119 5.11 -6.14 -4.33
C MET A 119 3.92 -6.03 -3.38
N LEU A 120 2.82 -6.74 -3.65
CA LEU A 120 1.65 -6.78 -2.78
C LEU A 120 2.00 -7.29 -1.37
N VAL A 121 2.72 -8.41 -1.30
CA VAL A 121 3.19 -8.97 -0.02
C VAL A 121 4.09 -7.97 0.71
N SER A 122 5.03 -7.34 0.02
CA SER A 122 5.94 -6.37 0.63
C SER A 122 5.21 -5.14 1.17
N CYS A 123 4.19 -4.64 0.45
CA CYS A 123 3.35 -3.56 0.95
C CYS A 123 2.58 -4.01 2.21
N THR A 124 1.87 -5.13 2.13
CA THR A 124 1.05 -5.66 3.23
C THR A 124 1.88 -5.90 4.49
N THR A 125 3.01 -6.60 4.36
CA THR A 125 3.89 -6.90 5.49
C THR A 125 4.65 -5.67 6.01
N GLY A 126 4.82 -4.66 5.17
CA GLY A 126 5.38 -3.36 5.54
C GLY A 126 4.39 -2.40 6.21
N GLY A 127 3.12 -2.79 6.35
CA GLY A 127 2.07 -1.97 6.96
C GLY A 127 1.35 -1.03 5.98
N GLY A 128 1.54 -1.21 4.66
CA GLY A 128 0.94 -0.39 3.62
C GLY A 128 0.02 -1.17 2.68
N ASN A 129 -0.50 -0.45 1.71
CA ASN A 129 -1.32 -0.97 0.62
C ASN A 129 -0.60 -0.85 -0.72
N LEU A 130 -1.06 -1.59 -1.71
CA LEU A 130 -0.60 -1.49 -3.09
C LEU A 130 -1.73 -0.98 -4.00
N LEU A 131 -1.52 0.15 -4.65
CA LEU A 131 -2.28 0.62 -5.81
C LEU A 131 -1.50 0.22 -7.05
N LEU A 132 -1.95 -0.84 -7.73
CA LEU A 132 -1.30 -1.36 -8.92
C LEU A 132 -2.02 -0.85 -10.17
N ASN A 133 -1.33 -0.01 -10.94
CA ASN A 133 -1.89 0.63 -12.13
C ASN A 133 -1.71 -0.22 -13.38
N PHE A 134 -2.77 -0.34 -14.14
CA PHE A 134 -2.83 -0.91 -15.49
C PHE A 134 -3.02 0.21 -16.51
N GLY A 135 -2.33 0.16 -17.63
CA GLY A 135 -2.41 1.17 -18.69
C GLY A 135 -3.19 0.68 -19.90
N PRO A 136 -4.52 0.79 -19.93
CA PRO A 136 -5.32 0.24 -21.02
C PRO A 136 -4.97 0.85 -22.38
N ARG A 137 -5.17 0.06 -23.44
CA ARG A 137 -5.06 0.52 -24.83
C ARG A 137 -6.04 1.66 -25.11
N PRO A 138 -5.88 2.41 -26.20
CA PRO A 138 -6.80 3.51 -26.56
C PRO A 138 -8.28 3.09 -26.72
N ASP A 139 -8.53 1.81 -27.01
CA ASP A 139 -9.88 1.24 -27.11
C ASP A 139 -10.44 0.78 -25.73
N GLY A 140 -9.69 0.97 -24.65
CA GLY A 140 -10.08 0.58 -23.30
C GLY A 140 -9.77 -0.87 -22.92
N THR A 141 -9.19 -1.67 -23.81
CA THR A 141 -8.82 -3.05 -23.51
C THR A 141 -7.46 -3.12 -22.81
N LEU A 142 -7.27 -4.12 -21.96
CA LEU A 142 -5.95 -4.44 -21.40
C LEU A 142 -5.14 -5.27 -22.41
N THR A 143 -3.82 -5.19 -22.31
CA THR A 143 -2.92 -6.11 -23.03
C THR A 143 -3.06 -7.54 -22.50
N ASP A 144 -2.64 -8.53 -23.29
CA ASP A 144 -2.64 -9.91 -22.82
C ASP A 144 -1.73 -10.13 -21.62
N ALA A 145 -0.60 -9.42 -21.56
CA ALA A 145 0.31 -9.45 -20.44
C ALA A 145 -0.32 -8.86 -19.16
N GLU A 146 -0.97 -7.70 -19.23
CA GLU A 146 -1.69 -7.13 -18.10
C GLU A 146 -2.83 -8.04 -17.63
N THR A 147 -3.58 -8.59 -18.56
CA THR A 147 -4.65 -9.55 -18.26
C THR A 147 -4.11 -10.79 -17.56
N ALA A 148 -2.96 -11.31 -17.98
CA ALA A 148 -2.30 -12.46 -17.37
C ALA A 148 -1.86 -12.12 -15.91
N VAL A 149 -1.27 -10.94 -15.70
CA VAL A 149 -0.91 -10.47 -14.35
C VAL A 149 -2.15 -10.39 -13.45
N ALA A 150 -3.21 -9.72 -13.91
CA ALA A 150 -4.44 -9.56 -13.12
C ALA A 150 -5.08 -10.91 -12.76
N LYS A 151 -5.17 -11.84 -13.72
CA LYS A 151 -5.71 -13.18 -13.48
C LYS A 151 -4.86 -14.01 -12.52
N ALA A 152 -3.53 -13.95 -12.66
CA ALA A 152 -2.62 -14.68 -11.78
C ALA A 152 -2.67 -14.15 -10.34
N MET A 153 -2.69 -12.83 -10.17
CA MET A 153 -2.87 -12.20 -8.84
C MET A 153 -4.23 -12.57 -8.24
N GLY A 154 -5.30 -12.53 -9.03
CA GLY A 154 -6.64 -12.92 -8.58
C GLY A 154 -6.69 -14.39 -8.13
N ALA A 155 -6.10 -15.32 -8.89
CA ALA A 155 -6.00 -16.73 -8.53
C ALA A 155 -5.19 -16.94 -7.23
N TRP A 156 -4.08 -16.23 -7.09
CA TRP A 156 -3.25 -16.27 -5.89
C TRP A 156 -4.01 -15.72 -4.66
N LEU A 157 -4.69 -14.58 -4.79
CA LEU A 157 -5.48 -13.97 -3.73
C LEU A 157 -6.69 -14.83 -3.34
N SER A 158 -7.31 -15.53 -4.29
CA SER A 158 -8.39 -16.47 -3.99
C SER A 158 -7.93 -17.61 -3.06
N LYS A 159 -6.65 -17.96 -3.11
CA LYS A 159 -6.07 -19.03 -2.27
C LYS A 159 -5.45 -18.49 -0.98
N TYR A 160 -4.79 -17.33 -1.04
CA TYR A 160 -3.93 -16.84 0.04
C TYR A 160 -4.38 -15.48 0.62
N GLY A 161 -5.52 -14.95 0.18
CA GLY A 161 -6.02 -13.64 0.56
C GLY A 161 -6.26 -13.46 2.06
N GLU A 162 -6.46 -14.56 2.83
CA GLU A 162 -6.54 -14.50 4.29
C GLU A 162 -5.30 -13.85 4.92
N ALA A 163 -4.13 -14.07 4.33
CA ALA A 163 -2.86 -13.51 4.79
C ALA A 163 -2.57 -12.09 4.22
N ILE A 164 -3.52 -11.51 3.50
CA ILE A 164 -3.40 -10.16 2.91
C ILE A 164 -4.49 -9.25 3.45
N TYR A 165 -5.76 -9.65 3.30
CA TYR A 165 -6.89 -8.79 3.60
C TYR A 165 -7.09 -8.60 5.10
N GLU A 166 -7.29 -7.32 5.49
CA GLU A 166 -7.54 -6.91 6.87
C GLU A 166 -6.37 -7.24 7.83
N THR A 167 -5.18 -7.44 7.32
CA THR A 167 -3.98 -7.66 8.11
C THR A 167 -3.30 -6.34 8.49
N ARG A 168 -2.36 -6.41 9.44
CA ARG A 168 -1.42 -5.33 9.80
C ARG A 168 0.00 -5.85 9.66
N GLY A 169 0.92 -5.02 9.16
CA GLY A 169 2.32 -5.37 8.99
C GLY A 169 3.04 -5.68 10.29
N GLY A 170 4.13 -6.41 10.20
CA GLY A 170 4.96 -6.81 11.33
C GLY A 170 4.51 -8.14 12.00
N PRO A 171 5.16 -8.53 13.09
CA PRO A 171 6.17 -7.79 13.87
C PRO A 171 7.59 -7.81 13.24
N TYR A 172 7.89 -8.75 12.35
CA TYR A 172 9.23 -8.92 11.83
C TYR A 172 9.51 -7.99 10.65
N GLN A 173 10.73 -7.44 10.63
CA GLN A 173 11.19 -6.56 9.55
C GLN A 173 11.18 -7.30 8.21
N ASN A 174 10.66 -6.65 7.18
CA ASN A 174 10.72 -7.15 5.81
C ASN A 174 12.18 -7.27 5.34
N GLY A 175 12.45 -8.31 4.54
CA GLY A 175 13.78 -8.56 4.00
C GLY A 175 13.76 -9.55 2.85
N ALA A 176 14.95 -10.05 2.49
CA ALA A 176 15.10 -11.04 1.42
C ALA A 176 14.37 -12.37 1.73
N TRP A 177 14.13 -12.67 3.00
CA TRP A 177 13.38 -13.85 3.42
C TRP A 177 11.89 -13.74 3.10
N GLY A 178 11.35 -12.52 3.07
CA GLY A 178 9.94 -12.21 2.92
C GLY A 178 9.48 -11.12 3.87
N GLY A 179 8.36 -11.33 4.54
CA GLY A 179 7.80 -10.40 5.52
C GLY A 179 6.72 -11.04 6.38
N SER A 180 6.30 -10.33 7.40
CA SER A 180 5.24 -10.78 8.30
C SER A 180 4.09 -9.80 8.40
N CYS A 181 2.88 -10.33 8.58
CA CYS A 181 1.70 -9.56 8.94
C CYS A 181 0.83 -10.37 9.90
N HIS A 182 -0.10 -9.71 10.56
CA HIS A 182 -0.96 -10.37 11.54
C HIS A 182 -2.43 -9.93 11.41
N LYS A 183 -3.33 -10.80 11.86
CA LYS A 183 -4.77 -10.54 11.97
C LYS A 183 -5.29 -11.25 13.23
N GLY A 184 -5.69 -10.47 14.23
CA GLY A 184 -6.06 -11.00 15.54
C GLY A 184 -4.89 -11.78 16.17
N ASP A 185 -5.11 -13.04 16.49
CA ASP A 185 -4.14 -13.98 17.08
C ASP A 185 -3.32 -14.76 16.04
N LYS A 186 -3.53 -14.52 14.75
CA LYS A 186 -2.79 -15.16 13.67
C LYS A 186 -1.63 -14.29 13.19
N LEU A 187 -0.44 -14.89 13.14
CA LEU A 187 0.75 -14.33 12.49
C LEU A 187 0.96 -15.08 11.16
N PHE A 188 1.06 -14.33 10.07
CA PHE A 188 1.37 -14.84 8.74
C PHE A 188 2.82 -14.51 8.40
N LEU A 189 3.59 -15.52 8.02
CA LEU A 189 4.95 -15.41 7.52
C LEU A 189 4.93 -15.67 6.01
N HIS A 190 5.25 -14.65 5.23
CA HIS A 190 5.39 -14.76 3.78
C HIS A 190 6.84 -15.04 3.45
N VAL A 191 7.16 -16.29 3.15
CA VAL A 191 8.53 -16.74 2.86
C VAL A 191 8.72 -16.79 1.36
N TYR A 192 9.58 -15.92 0.81
CA TYR A 192 9.86 -15.89 -0.64
C TYR A 192 10.70 -17.06 -1.10
N GLN A 193 11.63 -17.47 -0.27
CA GLN A 193 12.49 -18.62 -0.54
C GLN A 193 12.97 -19.23 0.79
N TRP A 194 12.77 -20.53 0.94
CA TRP A 194 13.30 -21.24 2.08
C TRP A 194 14.83 -21.32 2.02
N PRO A 195 15.54 -21.05 3.12
CA PRO A 195 16.97 -21.28 3.18
C PRO A 195 17.32 -22.74 2.93
N ALA A 196 18.54 -22.99 2.45
CA ALA A 196 19.03 -24.36 2.18
C ALA A 196 18.93 -25.30 3.39
N GLY A 197 19.03 -24.76 4.62
CA GLY A 197 18.85 -25.50 5.87
C GLY A 197 17.41 -25.75 6.29
N GLY A 198 16.43 -25.27 5.53
CA GLY A 198 15.00 -25.45 5.82
C GLY A 198 14.50 -24.77 7.10
N LYS A 199 15.30 -23.88 7.69
CA LYS A 199 15.00 -23.19 8.96
C LYS A 199 15.16 -21.68 8.81
N ILE A 200 14.19 -20.93 9.36
CA ILE A 200 14.28 -19.47 9.51
C ILE A 200 14.16 -19.16 11.00
N ALA A 201 15.03 -18.28 11.50
CA ALA A 201 15.01 -17.83 12.89
C ALA A 201 14.54 -16.37 12.96
N PHE A 202 13.73 -16.09 13.94
CA PHE A 202 13.17 -14.78 14.24
C PHE A 202 13.36 -14.42 15.70
N ASP A 203 13.33 -13.14 16.01
CA ASP A 203 13.25 -12.67 17.39
C ASP A 203 12.04 -13.30 18.12
N PRO A 204 12.13 -13.52 19.42
CA PRO A 204 11.08 -14.17 20.19
C PRO A 204 9.79 -13.34 20.18
N LEU A 205 8.65 -14.03 20.11
CA LEU A 205 7.35 -13.40 20.32
C LEU A 205 7.03 -13.31 21.81
N PRO A 206 6.35 -12.24 22.25
CA PRO A 206 5.91 -12.12 23.65
C PRO A 206 4.82 -13.14 24.01
N SER A 207 4.11 -13.66 23.00
CA SER A 207 3.03 -14.66 23.16
C SER A 207 3.50 -16.04 22.78
N LYS A 208 2.95 -17.05 23.44
CA LYS A 208 3.21 -18.46 23.11
C LYS A 208 2.56 -18.81 21.78
N VAL A 209 3.33 -19.38 20.87
CA VAL A 209 2.83 -19.99 19.63
C VAL A 209 2.19 -21.35 19.98
N LEU A 210 0.96 -21.55 19.57
CA LEU A 210 0.21 -22.80 19.85
C LEU A 210 0.32 -23.81 18.71
N ALA A 211 0.42 -23.32 17.47
CA ALA A 211 0.56 -24.15 16.27
C ALA A 211 1.16 -23.35 15.12
N ALA A 212 1.87 -24.01 14.22
CA ALA A 212 2.30 -23.48 12.94
C ALA A 212 1.85 -24.42 11.82
N ARG A 213 1.36 -23.82 10.73
CA ARG A 213 0.93 -24.54 9.53
C ARG A 213 0.97 -23.64 8.30
N THR A 214 1.07 -24.23 7.14
CA THR A 214 0.84 -23.52 5.88
C THR A 214 -0.65 -23.20 5.69
N LEU A 215 -1.00 -22.29 4.79
CA LEU A 215 -2.40 -21.91 4.54
C LEU A 215 -3.24 -23.06 3.94
N ASP A 216 -2.62 -24.09 3.38
CA ASP A 216 -3.31 -25.32 2.97
C ASP A 216 -3.49 -26.33 4.11
N GLY A 217 -3.05 -25.99 5.34
CA GLY A 217 -3.24 -26.78 6.54
C GLY A 217 -2.10 -27.74 6.89
N THR A 218 -1.05 -27.83 6.06
CA THR A 218 0.09 -28.72 6.34
C THR A 218 0.84 -28.22 7.58
N PRO A 219 1.03 -29.07 8.62
CA PRO A 219 1.78 -28.68 9.83
C PRO A 219 3.22 -28.29 9.51
N VAL A 220 3.69 -27.25 10.20
CA VAL A 220 5.09 -26.79 10.16
C VAL A 220 5.69 -27.01 11.54
N THR A 221 6.86 -27.65 11.60
CA THR A 221 7.62 -27.81 12.85
C THR A 221 8.19 -26.46 13.26
N PHE A 222 8.06 -26.12 14.53
CA PHE A 222 8.65 -24.90 15.07
C PHE A 222 9.20 -25.14 16.48
N GLN A 223 10.09 -24.26 16.91
CA GLN A 223 10.59 -24.18 18.27
C GLN A 223 10.47 -22.74 18.74
N GLN A 224 10.08 -22.53 19.99
CA GLN A 224 10.02 -21.22 20.61
C GLN A 224 10.60 -21.29 22.02
N ASP A 225 11.54 -20.41 22.29
CA ASP A 225 12.07 -20.16 23.62
C ASP A 225 12.14 -18.65 23.93
N ALA A 226 12.82 -18.25 24.98
CA ALA A 226 12.94 -16.84 25.36
C ALA A 226 13.82 -16.02 24.41
N ASN A 227 14.57 -16.65 23.53
CA ASN A 227 15.55 -15.99 22.66
C ASN A 227 15.17 -16.04 21.18
N GLU A 228 14.40 -17.04 20.75
CA GLU A 228 14.16 -17.31 19.32
C GLU A 228 12.81 -17.99 19.07
N LEU A 229 12.20 -17.66 17.94
CA LEU A 229 11.19 -18.47 17.27
C LEU A 229 11.80 -19.02 15.95
N SER A 230 11.77 -20.33 15.74
CA SER A 230 12.37 -20.92 14.54
C SER A 230 11.62 -22.15 14.06
#